data_990acae663bc263577a7c949d0e0df02
#
_entry.id   990acae663bc263577a7c949d0e0df02
#
_cell.length_a   1.000
_cell.length_b   1.000
_cell.length_c   1.000
_cell.angle_alpha   90.00
_cell.angle_beta   90.00
_cell.angle_gamma   90.00
#
_symmetry.space_group_name_H-M   'P 1'
#
loop_
_entity.id
_entity.type
_entity.pdbx_description
1 polymer ?
#
loop_
_entity_poly.entity_id
_entity_poly.type
_entity_poly.pdbx_seq_one_letter_code
_entity_poly.pdbx_strand_id
1 'polypeptide(L)'
;MSKVVSLESLAQEVPSGATIAIGGFQLSRVPIALLHAIVEGEHSDFRAVSAPNPLALEILSAAGCLRSAECGFVGFQYEDGFVIAPAVRHAIATGELDLRQPDVYDTIQSLRAIRDKGKQHADFALLHVQLADSTGNLFIDDPYVDVLLAEASGGVLATTEDLVDRIDKPTIPADRVQQVALAKNGAAPTSCLGHYGRDPLGVRQHIGGTIVRRPDPTPSQTDAIDNFLINLARQVNDNEVIVTGLASAVPMLAIELARRTSAPNLTYINCIGAVNPRIEKAFPTSVEAELRNHCDGTIELPDLFDLARDGGVDTMFFGAGQIDGQGNINLSRIGPESNPEVRLAGPAGSPSMRSYIRRVLIAVPRQLRRNLVGQVDAKTSAPASCNEETVLVTDAAIWHLKANGFEPGSMHEGISVEDLSSRTGFDFRCNFPAVTAPATELELRTLRSIDPAGGRYKLFSERPQPIERLKTTEKVTYEG
;
A
#
# COMPACT_ATOMS: atom_id res chain seq x y z
N MET A 1 33.24 -8.10 23.06
CA MET A 1 33.99 -7.85 21.81
C MET A 1 33.11 -6.95 20.95
N SER A 2 33.72 -6.04 20.20
CA SER A 2 32.98 -5.20 19.25
C SER A 2 32.41 -6.07 18.13
N LYS A 3 31.15 -5.80 17.73
CA LYS A 3 30.48 -6.41 16.58
C LYS A 3 30.50 -5.50 15.35
N VAL A 4 31.15 -4.35 15.46
CA VAL A 4 31.25 -3.37 14.35
C VAL A 4 32.32 -3.83 13.36
N VAL A 5 31.94 -3.92 12.10
CA VAL A 5 32.76 -4.33 10.95
C VAL A 5 32.59 -3.36 9.78
N SER A 6 33.35 -3.54 8.69
CA SER A 6 33.10 -2.81 7.44
C SER A 6 31.85 -3.34 6.73
N LEU A 7 31.28 -2.53 5.84
CA LEU A 7 30.10 -2.91 5.06
C LEU A 7 30.40 -4.13 4.16
N GLU A 8 31.58 -4.18 3.57
CA GLU A 8 32.02 -5.29 2.73
C GLU A 8 32.17 -6.59 3.55
N SER A 9 32.73 -6.51 4.78
CA SER A 9 32.81 -7.67 5.68
C SER A 9 31.45 -8.14 6.10
N LEU A 10 30.50 -7.22 6.36
CA LEU A 10 29.14 -7.54 6.70
C LEU A 10 28.43 -8.27 5.55
N ALA A 11 28.61 -7.84 4.31
CA ALA A 11 28.00 -8.45 3.14
C ALA A 11 28.56 -9.88 2.89
N GLN A 12 29.83 -10.12 3.17
CA GLN A 12 30.47 -11.44 3.01
C GLN A 12 29.94 -12.51 3.98
N GLU A 13 29.26 -12.12 5.07
CA GLU A 13 28.62 -13.07 5.98
C GLU A 13 27.40 -13.77 5.35
N VAL A 14 26.85 -13.24 4.25
CA VAL A 14 25.67 -13.77 3.57
C VAL A 14 26.09 -14.68 2.41
N PRO A 15 26.14 -16.01 2.59
CA PRO A 15 26.56 -16.91 1.52
C PRO A 15 25.49 -17.03 0.43
N SER A 16 25.91 -17.32 -0.80
CA SER A 16 24.97 -17.65 -1.88
C SER A 16 24.08 -18.83 -1.47
N GLY A 17 22.81 -18.79 -1.86
CA GLY A 17 21.80 -19.78 -1.50
C GLY A 17 21.13 -19.57 -0.15
N ALA A 18 21.55 -18.57 0.62
CA ALA A 18 20.96 -18.26 1.92
C ALA A 18 19.47 -17.84 1.81
N THR A 19 18.73 -18.12 2.88
CA THR A 19 17.41 -17.52 3.10
C THR A 19 17.59 -16.22 3.89
N ILE A 20 17.21 -15.10 3.32
CA ILE A 20 17.36 -13.76 3.89
C ILE A 20 15.99 -13.16 4.21
N ALA A 21 15.82 -12.69 5.43
CA ALA A 21 14.68 -11.87 5.84
C ALA A 21 15.05 -10.38 5.70
N ILE A 22 14.31 -9.62 4.93
CA ILE A 22 14.68 -8.25 4.61
C ILE A 22 13.74 -7.29 5.35
N GLY A 23 14.31 -6.47 6.22
CA GLY A 23 13.59 -5.49 7.01
C GLY A 23 13.33 -4.18 6.30
N GLY A 24 12.71 -3.24 7.03
CA GLY A 24 12.11 -2.05 6.48
C GLY A 24 10.73 -2.33 5.89
N PHE A 25 10.05 -1.28 5.42
CA PHE A 25 8.69 -1.39 4.92
C PHE A 25 8.45 -0.41 3.77
N GLN A 26 8.07 -0.92 2.60
CA GLN A 26 7.83 -0.11 1.39
C GLN A 26 9.04 0.77 1.01
N LEU A 27 8.93 2.06 1.23
CA LEU A 27 9.96 3.05 0.95
C LEU A 27 10.55 3.66 2.25
N SER A 28 10.52 2.89 3.34
CA SER A 28 11.10 3.25 4.63
C SER A 28 12.13 2.24 5.08
N ARG A 29 13.31 2.71 5.38
CA ARG A 29 14.40 2.01 6.07
C ARG A 29 14.81 0.66 5.46
N VAL A 30 14.73 0.55 4.13
CA VAL A 30 15.23 -0.61 3.38
C VAL A 30 16.76 -0.64 3.49
N PRO A 31 17.40 -1.80 3.76
CA PRO A 31 18.86 -1.89 3.94
C PRO A 31 19.63 -1.80 2.60
N ILE A 32 19.44 -0.70 1.86
CA ILE A 32 19.90 -0.52 0.46
C ILE A 32 21.42 -0.68 0.34
N ALA A 33 22.20 -0.06 1.24
CA ALA A 33 23.66 -0.15 1.19
C ALA A 33 24.14 -1.59 1.35
N LEU A 34 23.51 -2.37 2.26
CA LEU A 34 23.84 -3.77 2.45
C LEU A 34 23.46 -4.63 1.24
N LEU A 35 22.27 -4.38 0.66
CA LEU A 35 21.84 -5.10 -0.55
C LEU A 35 22.79 -4.85 -1.73
N HIS A 36 23.24 -3.62 -1.93
CA HIS A 36 24.23 -3.30 -2.96
C HIS A 36 25.59 -3.99 -2.69
N ALA A 37 26.06 -3.95 -1.46
CA ALA A 37 27.32 -4.63 -1.10
C ALA A 37 27.26 -6.15 -1.32
N ILE A 38 26.09 -6.78 -1.07
CA ILE A 38 25.86 -8.20 -1.35
C ILE A 38 25.89 -8.46 -2.87
N VAL A 39 25.23 -7.61 -3.67
CA VAL A 39 25.25 -7.73 -5.14
C VAL A 39 26.64 -7.53 -5.70
N GLU A 40 27.40 -6.54 -5.23
CA GLU A 40 28.81 -6.28 -5.62
C GLU A 40 29.74 -7.43 -5.24
N GLY A 41 29.42 -8.15 -4.16
CA GLY A 41 30.15 -9.36 -3.73
C GLY A 41 29.85 -10.61 -4.57
N GLU A 42 29.05 -10.49 -5.64
CA GLU A 42 28.64 -11.56 -6.55
C GLU A 42 27.89 -12.74 -5.84
N HIS A 43 27.28 -12.45 -4.69
CA HIS A 43 26.45 -13.41 -3.99
C HIS A 43 25.06 -13.52 -4.65
N SER A 44 24.52 -14.74 -4.77
CA SER A 44 23.32 -15.02 -5.53
C SER A 44 22.51 -16.20 -4.98
N ASP A 45 21.46 -16.60 -5.72
CA ASP A 45 20.58 -17.75 -5.43
C ASP A 45 19.81 -17.61 -4.10
N PHE A 46 19.50 -16.38 -3.69
CA PHE A 46 18.80 -16.11 -2.44
C PHE A 46 17.35 -16.53 -2.45
N ARG A 47 16.85 -16.88 -1.28
CA ARG A 47 15.44 -16.94 -0.93
C ARG A 47 15.12 -15.76 -0.04
N ALA A 48 14.27 -14.84 -0.48
CA ALA A 48 13.93 -13.65 0.29
C ALA A 48 12.57 -13.81 0.99
N VAL A 49 12.49 -13.36 2.23
CA VAL A 49 11.23 -13.18 2.97
C VAL A 49 11.16 -11.75 3.43
N SER A 50 10.05 -11.07 3.14
CA SER A 50 9.88 -9.68 3.58
C SER A 50 8.42 -9.34 3.83
N ALA A 51 8.17 -8.40 4.75
CA ALA A 51 6.99 -7.57 4.68
C ALA A 51 6.95 -6.86 3.32
N PRO A 52 5.88 -6.18 2.92
CA PRO A 52 5.84 -5.43 1.68
C PRO A 52 7.06 -4.52 1.50
N ASN A 53 8.07 -5.01 0.80
CA ASN A 53 9.35 -4.35 0.54
C ASN A 53 9.75 -4.52 -0.94
N PRO A 54 8.98 -3.90 -1.86
CA PRO A 54 9.18 -4.09 -3.30
C PRO A 54 10.54 -3.60 -3.80
N LEU A 55 11.15 -2.57 -3.18
CA LEU A 55 12.42 -2.02 -3.67
C LEU A 55 13.59 -2.96 -3.39
N ALA A 56 13.60 -3.65 -2.26
CA ALA A 56 14.61 -4.67 -1.97
C ALA A 56 14.56 -5.80 -3.02
N LEU A 57 13.34 -6.29 -3.31
CA LEU A 57 13.15 -7.32 -4.32
C LEU A 57 13.50 -6.84 -5.74
N GLU A 58 13.21 -5.57 -6.06
CA GLU A 58 13.57 -4.96 -7.33
C GLU A 58 15.09 -4.95 -7.54
N ILE A 59 15.86 -4.51 -6.55
CA ILE A 59 17.33 -4.48 -6.59
C ILE A 59 17.90 -5.87 -6.81
N LEU A 60 17.48 -6.84 -5.99
CA LEU A 60 17.99 -8.22 -6.06
C LEU A 60 17.52 -8.94 -7.34
N SER A 61 16.31 -8.68 -7.84
CA SER A 61 15.84 -9.24 -9.12
C SER A 61 16.56 -8.64 -10.31
N ALA A 62 16.81 -7.31 -10.30
CA ALA A 62 17.56 -6.64 -11.37
C ALA A 62 18.99 -7.17 -11.47
N ALA A 63 19.59 -7.59 -10.35
CA ALA A 63 20.91 -8.20 -10.29
C ALA A 63 20.91 -9.73 -10.56
N GLY A 64 19.74 -10.36 -10.75
CA GLY A 64 19.65 -11.81 -10.95
C GLY A 64 20.01 -12.63 -9.68
N CYS A 65 19.92 -12.03 -8.50
CA CYS A 65 20.35 -12.65 -7.24
C CYS A 65 19.26 -13.47 -6.55
N LEU A 66 17.98 -13.34 -6.96
CA LEU A 66 16.85 -14.05 -6.33
C LEU A 66 16.44 -15.29 -7.10
N ARG A 67 16.31 -16.41 -6.40
CA ARG A 67 15.65 -17.63 -6.88
C ARG A 67 14.18 -17.67 -6.48
N SER A 68 13.86 -17.29 -5.25
CA SER A 68 12.49 -17.24 -4.77
C SER A 68 12.29 -16.10 -3.77
N ALA A 69 11.06 -15.61 -3.67
CA ALA A 69 10.69 -14.60 -2.71
C ALA A 69 9.29 -14.85 -2.12
N GLU A 70 9.11 -14.46 -0.87
CA GLU A 70 7.82 -14.37 -0.21
C GLU A 70 7.60 -12.93 0.23
N CYS A 71 6.64 -12.24 -0.44
CA CYS A 71 6.32 -10.84 -0.20
C CYS A 71 4.89 -10.55 -0.62
N GLY A 72 4.06 -10.10 0.32
CA GLY A 72 2.63 -9.90 0.11
C GLY A 72 2.26 -8.77 -0.86
N PHE A 73 3.23 -7.88 -1.23
CA PHE A 73 2.94 -6.76 -2.11
C PHE A 73 4.21 -6.22 -2.77
N VAL A 74 4.22 -6.19 -4.09
CA VAL A 74 5.36 -5.76 -4.93
C VAL A 74 5.08 -4.50 -5.73
N GLY A 75 4.24 -3.63 -5.21
CA GLY A 75 3.89 -2.35 -5.82
C GLY A 75 4.48 -1.16 -5.08
N PHE A 76 4.68 -0.07 -5.83
CA PHE A 76 5.09 1.24 -5.31
C PHE A 76 4.03 2.28 -5.63
N GLN A 77 3.74 3.16 -4.68
CA GLN A 77 3.07 4.42 -4.94
C GLN A 77 4.07 5.55 -4.66
N TYR A 78 4.27 6.42 -5.63
CA TYR A 78 5.24 7.52 -5.58
C TYR A 78 4.75 8.69 -6.45
N GLU A 79 5.56 9.74 -6.67
CA GLU A 79 5.17 11.01 -7.30
C GLU A 79 4.51 10.87 -8.68
N ASP A 80 4.93 9.85 -9.46
CA ASP A 80 4.41 9.65 -10.82
C ASP A 80 3.22 8.66 -10.87
N GLY A 81 2.73 8.21 -9.70
CA GLY A 81 1.61 7.30 -9.56
C GLY A 81 1.99 5.92 -9.01
N PHE A 82 1.31 4.88 -9.47
CA PHE A 82 1.51 3.50 -9.02
C PHE A 82 2.23 2.67 -10.08
N VAL A 83 3.22 1.88 -9.66
CA VAL A 83 3.94 0.92 -10.50
C VAL A 83 4.13 -0.39 -9.76
N ILE A 84 4.12 -1.50 -10.48
CA ILE A 84 4.54 -2.82 -9.97
C ILE A 84 6.01 -3.00 -10.32
N ALA A 85 6.83 -3.42 -9.36
CA ALA A 85 8.28 -3.59 -9.47
C ALA A 85 8.69 -4.22 -10.82
N PRO A 86 9.35 -3.49 -11.74
CA PRO A 86 9.53 -3.92 -13.12
C PRO A 86 10.47 -5.12 -13.27
N ALA A 87 11.61 -5.14 -12.55
CA ALA A 87 12.54 -6.27 -12.57
C ALA A 87 11.93 -7.53 -11.95
N VAL A 88 11.19 -7.38 -10.84
CA VAL A 88 10.42 -8.48 -10.23
C VAL A 88 9.42 -9.05 -11.24
N ARG A 89 8.66 -8.20 -11.95
CA ARG A 89 7.72 -8.66 -12.97
C ARG A 89 8.41 -9.39 -14.11
N HIS A 90 9.56 -8.86 -14.56
CA HIS A 90 10.35 -9.49 -15.61
C HIS A 90 10.83 -10.88 -15.18
N ALA A 91 11.47 -10.97 -14.02
CA ALA A 91 12.01 -12.22 -13.47
C ALA A 91 10.91 -13.30 -13.27
N ILE A 92 9.70 -12.90 -12.86
CA ILE A 92 8.56 -13.83 -12.80
C ILE A 92 8.15 -14.29 -14.21
N ALA A 93 8.07 -13.39 -15.18
CA ALA A 93 7.64 -13.70 -16.54
C ALA A 93 8.64 -14.60 -17.27
N THR A 94 9.94 -14.50 -16.96
CA THR A 94 11.00 -15.36 -17.53
C THR A 94 11.21 -16.67 -16.75
N GLY A 95 10.54 -16.82 -15.59
CA GLY A 95 10.70 -17.99 -14.72
C GLY A 95 11.98 -17.99 -13.87
N GLU A 96 12.68 -16.86 -13.80
CA GLU A 96 13.89 -16.69 -12.99
C GLU A 96 13.55 -16.50 -11.51
N LEU A 97 12.35 -16.01 -11.17
CA LEU A 97 11.89 -15.78 -9.80
C LEU A 97 10.58 -16.51 -9.53
N ASP A 98 10.60 -17.40 -8.53
CA ASP A 98 9.39 -17.94 -7.91
C ASP A 98 8.89 -17.00 -6.81
N LEU A 99 7.83 -16.23 -7.08
CA LEU A 99 7.23 -15.29 -6.13
C LEU A 99 5.94 -15.84 -5.52
N ARG A 100 5.95 -15.99 -4.19
CA ARG A 100 4.76 -16.22 -3.37
C ARG A 100 4.28 -14.90 -2.77
N GLN A 101 2.99 -14.66 -2.85
CA GLN A 101 2.36 -13.43 -2.32
C GLN A 101 1.31 -13.77 -1.25
N PRO A 102 1.73 -14.10 -0.03
CA PRO A 102 0.82 -14.34 1.09
C PRO A 102 0.14 -13.05 1.54
N ASP A 103 -0.94 -13.18 2.30
CA ASP A 103 -1.45 -12.08 3.12
C ASP A 103 -0.39 -11.65 4.16
N VAL A 104 -0.27 -10.35 4.38
CA VAL A 104 0.73 -9.81 5.32
C VAL A 104 0.48 -10.29 6.75
N TYR A 105 -0.78 -10.43 7.15
CA TYR A 105 -1.08 -10.93 8.48
C TYR A 105 -0.76 -12.42 8.64
N ASP A 106 -0.95 -13.22 7.58
CA ASP A 106 -0.53 -14.62 7.58
C ASP A 106 0.99 -14.73 7.73
N THR A 107 1.74 -13.84 7.07
CA THR A 107 3.21 -13.76 7.26
C THR A 107 3.55 -13.41 8.72
N ILE A 108 2.90 -12.40 9.31
CA ILE A 108 3.08 -12.01 10.71
C ILE A 108 2.78 -13.20 11.64
N GLN A 109 1.66 -13.89 11.46
CA GLN A 109 1.29 -15.05 12.29
C GLN A 109 2.27 -16.20 12.12
N SER A 110 2.76 -16.44 10.89
CA SER A 110 3.79 -17.45 10.62
C SER A 110 5.09 -17.14 11.35
N LEU A 111 5.57 -15.91 11.31
CA LEU A 111 6.76 -15.45 12.02
C LEU A 111 6.60 -15.61 13.54
N ARG A 112 5.46 -15.22 14.11
CA ARG A 112 5.13 -15.43 15.53
C ARG A 112 5.17 -16.91 15.90
N ALA A 113 4.54 -17.78 15.10
CA ALA A 113 4.52 -19.21 15.35
C ALA A 113 5.91 -19.88 15.23
N ILE A 114 6.78 -19.37 14.36
CA ILE A 114 8.16 -19.82 14.21
C ILE A 114 9.00 -19.43 15.43
N ARG A 115 8.91 -18.17 15.84
CA ARG A 115 9.53 -17.64 17.06
C ARG A 115 9.14 -18.46 18.28
N ASP A 116 7.84 -18.67 18.51
CA ASP A 116 7.28 -19.33 19.68
C ASP A 116 7.72 -20.81 19.78
N LYS A 117 8.04 -21.42 18.63
CA LYS A 117 8.59 -22.79 18.57
C LYS A 117 10.12 -22.83 18.64
N GLY A 118 10.79 -21.69 18.78
CA GLY A 118 12.25 -21.58 18.76
C GLY A 118 12.89 -22.05 17.45
N LYS A 119 12.16 -21.94 16.33
CA LYS A 119 12.64 -22.30 14.98
C LYS A 119 13.16 -21.07 14.24
N GLN A 120 13.83 -21.31 13.13
CA GLN A 120 14.32 -20.28 12.22
C GLN A 120 13.56 -20.36 10.90
N HIS A 121 13.22 -19.19 10.36
CA HIS A 121 12.60 -19.02 9.04
C HIS A 121 13.62 -18.57 8.00
N ALA A 122 14.61 -17.80 8.43
CA ALA A 122 15.70 -17.32 7.60
C ALA A 122 17.05 -17.55 8.29
N ASP A 123 18.10 -17.61 7.49
CA ASP A 123 19.47 -17.68 8.00
C ASP A 123 19.87 -16.35 8.64
N PHE A 124 19.53 -15.25 7.97
CA PHE A 124 19.84 -13.90 8.42
C PHE A 124 18.65 -12.96 8.25
N ALA A 125 18.48 -12.03 9.21
CA ALA A 125 17.70 -10.81 9.02
C ALA A 125 18.64 -9.67 8.61
N LEU A 126 18.37 -9.04 7.46
CA LEU A 126 19.13 -7.90 6.93
C LEU A 126 18.34 -6.62 7.26
N LEU A 127 18.91 -5.77 8.11
CA LEU A 127 18.25 -4.58 8.62
C LEU A 127 19.08 -3.31 8.37
N HIS A 128 18.40 -2.18 8.24
CA HIS A 128 19.00 -0.87 8.43
C HIS A 128 18.33 -0.20 9.64
N VAL A 129 19.12 0.38 10.53
CA VAL A 129 18.61 0.94 11.79
C VAL A 129 19.10 2.37 12.03
N GLN A 130 18.39 3.10 12.86
CA GLN A 130 18.78 4.47 13.20
C GLN A 130 20.07 4.48 14.04
N LEU A 131 20.13 3.68 15.12
CA LEU A 131 21.28 3.64 16.02
C LEU A 131 21.72 2.21 16.30
N ALA A 132 23.03 2.04 16.46
CA ALA A 132 23.62 0.84 17.02
C ALA A 132 24.73 1.17 18.01
N ASP A 133 25.00 0.30 18.98
CA ASP A 133 26.21 0.38 19.81
C ASP A 133 27.24 -0.70 19.41
N SER A 134 28.46 -0.55 19.92
CA SER A 134 29.56 -1.46 19.57
C SER A 134 29.35 -2.90 20.03
N THR A 135 28.42 -3.15 20.95
CA THR A 135 28.07 -4.49 21.43
C THR A 135 27.02 -5.17 20.54
N GLY A 136 26.36 -4.39 19.66
CA GLY A 136 25.35 -4.88 18.73
C GLY A 136 23.93 -4.66 19.21
N ASN A 137 23.65 -3.84 20.22
CA ASN A 137 22.29 -3.39 20.49
C ASN A 137 21.84 -2.45 19.39
N LEU A 138 20.58 -2.62 18.91
CA LEU A 138 20.00 -1.82 17.84
C LEU A 138 18.78 -1.05 18.36
N PHE A 139 18.65 0.19 17.92
CA PHE A 139 17.47 1.01 18.14
C PHE A 139 16.77 1.32 16.81
N ILE A 140 15.47 1.04 16.77
CA ILE A 140 14.60 1.27 15.63
C ILE A 140 13.36 2.02 16.14
N ASP A 141 13.09 3.18 15.56
CA ASP A 141 11.96 4.04 15.93
C ASP A 141 10.65 3.62 15.23
N ASP A 142 10.77 2.95 14.07
CA ASP A 142 9.68 2.48 13.22
C ASP A 142 9.87 1.00 12.81
N PRO A 143 9.81 0.04 13.76
CA PRO A 143 10.25 -1.34 13.53
C PRO A 143 9.34 -2.16 12.61
N TYR A 144 8.08 -1.74 12.35
CA TYR A 144 7.11 -2.49 11.52
C TYR A 144 7.05 -3.99 11.87
N VAL A 145 7.78 -4.84 11.14
CA VAL A 145 7.93 -6.30 11.39
C VAL A 145 9.36 -6.71 11.69
N ASP A 146 10.32 -5.80 11.76
CA ASP A 146 11.75 -6.09 11.86
C ASP A 146 12.09 -6.90 13.10
N VAL A 147 11.41 -6.63 14.22
CA VAL A 147 11.59 -7.41 15.46
C VAL A 147 11.21 -8.87 15.24
N LEU A 148 10.08 -9.15 14.58
CA LEU A 148 9.65 -10.50 14.27
C LEU A 148 10.59 -11.18 13.27
N LEU A 149 11.10 -10.45 12.27
CA LEU A 149 12.11 -10.97 11.33
C LEU A 149 13.40 -11.34 12.05
N ALA A 150 13.88 -10.48 12.96
CA ALA A 150 15.06 -10.73 13.77
C ALA A 150 14.88 -11.97 14.70
N GLU A 151 13.71 -12.07 15.34
CA GLU A 151 13.39 -13.20 16.24
C GLU A 151 13.22 -14.53 15.50
N ALA A 152 12.76 -14.51 14.24
CA ALA A 152 12.56 -15.68 13.41
C ALA A 152 13.78 -16.04 12.54
N SER A 153 14.90 -15.33 12.66
CA SER A 153 16.14 -15.57 11.90
C SER A 153 17.25 -16.14 12.77
N GLY A 154 18.25 -16.78 12.13
CA GLY A 154 19.44 -17.34 12.78
C GLY A 154 20.36 -16.26 13.35
N GLY A 155 20.32 -15.05 12.81
CA GLY A 155 21.05 -13.88 13.31
C GLY A 155 20.67 -12.62 12.52
N VAL A 156 21.06 -11.47 13.05
CA VAL A 156 20.84 -10.17 12.45
C VAL A 156 22.16 -9.60 11.93
N LEU A 157 22.17 -9.17 10.68
CA LEU A 157 23.20 -8.36 10.06
C LEU A 157 22.61 -6.97 9.81
N ALA A 158 23.16 -5.95 10.45
CA ALA A 158 22.59 -4.62 10.41
C ALA A 158 23.55 -3.57 9.87
N THR A 159 23.03 -2.64 9.09
CA THR A 159 23.66 -1.34 8.86
C THR A 159 22.99 -0.28 9.74
N THR A 160 23.73 0.73 10.16
CA THR A 160 23.23 1.79 11.03
C THR A 160 23.58 3.18 10.52
N GLU A 161 22.70 4.14 10.76
CA GLU A 161 23.00 5.56 10.51
C GLU A 161 24.03 6.08 11.48
N ASP A 162 23.92 5.74 12.77
CA ASP A 162 24.85 6.22 13.78
C ASP A 162 25.31 5.09 14.72
N LEU A 163 26.59 5.17 15.09
CA LEU A 163 27.15 4.39 16.21
C LEU A 163 27.17 5.26 17.45
N VAL A 164 26.59 4.75 18.54
CA VAL A 164 26.55 5.41 19.85
C VAL A 164 27.32 4.58 20.91
N ASP A 165 27.66 5.20 22.00
CA ASP A 165 28.42 4.51 23.06
C ASP A 165 27.61 3.35 23.68
N ARG A 166 26.31 3.58 23.90
CA ARG A 166 25.42 2.62 24.55
C ARG A 166 23.96 2.85 24.23
N ILE A 167 23.20 1.77 24.08
CA ILE A 167 21.74 1.75 23.98
C ILE A 167 21.16 1.03 25.19
N ASP A 168 20.51 1.75 26.11
CA ASP A 168 19.95 1.17 27.34
C ASP A 168 18.66 0.37 27.10
N LYS A 169 17.87 0.74 26.10
CA LYS A 169 16.62 0.08 25.72
C LYS A 169 16.63 -0.23 24.24
N PRO A 170 17.33 -1.30 23.84
CA PRO A 170 17.38 -1.69 22.43
C PRO A 170 16.03 -2.23 21.94
N THR A 171 15.68 -1.91 20.70
CA THR A 171 14.56 -2.54 19.99
C THR A 171 14.90 -4.00 19.65
N ILE A 172 16.16 -4.25 19.26
CA ILE A 172 16.72 -5.59 19.04
C ILE A 172 17.98 -5.72 19.89
N PRO A 173 18.00 -6.64 20.87
CA PRO A 173 19.14 -6.81 21.78
C PRO A 173 20.34 -7.47 21.11
N ALA A 174 21.52 -7.20 21.65
CA ALA A 174 22.81 -7.60 21.09
C ALA A 174 22.98 -9.10 20.88
N ASP A 175 22.32 -9.95 21.66
CA ASP A 175 22.42 -11.42 21.55
C ASP A 175 21.81 -11.97 20.25
N ARG A 176 20.92 -11.20 19.60
CA ARG A 176 20.35 -11.52 18.28
C ARG A 176 21.21 -11.02 17.12
N VAL A 177 22.09 -10.05 17.35
CA VAL A 177 22.86 -9.37 16.31
C VAL A 177 24.24 -10.02 16.18
N GLN A 178 24.60 -10.44 14.98
CA GLN A 178 25.91 -11.00 14.69
C GLN A 178 26.93 -9.89 14.44
N GLN A 179 26.61 -8.98 13.49
CA GLN A 179 27.51 -7.90 13.11
C GLN A 179 26.71 -6.64 12.74
N VAL A 180 27.38 -5.49 12.85
CA VAL A 180 26.86 -4.17 12.50
C VAL A 180 27.89 -3.42 11.66
N ALA A 181 27.48 -2.71 10.62
CA ALA A 181 28.30 -1.79 9.86
C ALA A 181 27.73 -0.36 9.89
N LEU A 182 28.59 0.62 10.08
CA LEU A 182 28.20 2.02 9.88
C LEU A 182 27.97 2.28 8.40
N ALA A 183 26.79 2.77 8.05
CA ALA A 183 26.42 3.12 6.69
C ALA A 183 25.53 4.36 6.70
N LYS A 184 26.14 5.53 6.72
CA LYS A 184 25.40 6.80 6.61
C LYS A 184 24.59 6.85 5.32
N ASN A 185 23.33 7.26 5.41
CA ASN A 185 22.36 7.20 4.34
C ASN A 185 22.17 5.77 3.76
N GLY A 186 22.36 4.76 4.60
CA GLY A 186 22.36 3.35 4.16
C GLY A 186 21.02 2.82 3.72
N ALA A 187 19.92 3.52 4.03
CA ALA A 187 18.59 3.22 3.48
C ALA A 187 18.26 4.04 2.22
N ALA A 188 19.02 5.07 1.85
CA ALA A 188 18.72 5.87 0.66
C ALA A 188 18.66 4.98 -0.60
N PRO A 189 17.68 5.19 -1.50
CA PRO A 189 16.74 6.31 -1.61
C PRO A 189 15.46 6.21 -0.77
N THR A 190 15.30 5.18 0.05
CA THR A 190 14.18 5.12 0.99
C THR A 190 14.44 6.06 2.18
N SER A 191 13.38 6.41 2.91
CA SER A 191 13.52 7.27 4.10
C SER A 191 14.13 6.50 5.28
N CYS A 192 14.78 7.26 6.19
CA CYS A 192 15.11 6.79 7.54
C CYS A 192 14.54 7.80 8.54
N LEU A 193 13.56 7.39 9.32
CA LEU A 193 12.83 8.26 10.24
C LEU A 193 13.82 8.95 11.21
N GLY A 194 13.68 10.25 11.40
CA GLY A 194 14.58 11.05 12.23
C GLY A 194 15.91 11.46 11.58
N HIS A 195 16.27 10.89 10.42
CA HIS A 195 17.52 11.21 9.70
C HIS A 195 17.25 11.91 8.36
N TYR A 196 16.51 11.28 7.47
CA TYR A 196 16.22 11.85 6.14
C TYR A 196 14.92 11.33 5.55
N GLY A 197 14.33 12.14 4.69
CA GLY A 197 13.18 11.76 3.88
C GLY A 197 13.58 10.89 2.69
N ARG A 198 12.58 10.34 2.01
CA ARG A 198 12.75 9.58 0.79
C ARG A 198 13.29 10.47 -0.35
N ASP A 199 14.20 9.93 -1.17
CA ASP A 199 14.65 10.55 -2.43
C ASP A 199 13.84 10.01 -3.63
N PRO A 200 12.89 10.80 -4.16
CA PRO A 200 12.08 10.38 -5.30
C PRO A 200 12.87 10.07 -6.56
N LEU A 201 13.98 10.78 -6.79
CA LEU A 201 14.83 10.58 -7.97
C LEU A 201 15.60 9.26 -7.85
N GLY A 202 16.16 8.98 -6.68
CA GLY A 202 16.84 7.73 -6.41
C GLY A 202 15.92 6.53 -6.50
N VAL A 203 14.70 6.60 -5.95
CA VAL A 203 13.68 5.54 -6.12
C VAL A 203 13.41 5.30 -7.61
N ARG A 204 13.21 6.37 -8.38
CA ARG A 204 12.95 6.29 -9.81
C ARG A 204 14.11 5.63 -10.60
N GLN A 205 15.35 5.90 -10.24
CA GLN A 205 16.52 5.27 -10.86
C GLN A 205 16.53 3.75 -10.65
N HIS A 206 16.20 3.29 -9.45
CA HIS A 206 16.14 1.85 -9.13
C HIS A 206 15.03 1.10 -9.88
N ILE A 207 13.89 1.74 -10.14
CA ILE A 207 12.76 1.10 -10.85
C ILE A 207 12.84 1.25 -12.37
N GLY A 208 14.03 1.57 -12.93
CA GLY A 208 14.24 1.63 -14.37
C GLY A 208 13.48 2.76 -15.09
N GLY A 209 13.27 3.81 -14.41
CA GLY A 209 12.60 5.08 -14.64
C GLY A 209 12.29 5.59 -16.03
N THR A 210 11.52 4.89 -16.84
CA THR A 210 10.80 5.56 -17.93
C THR A 210 9.58 6.24 -17.34
N ILE A 211 9.72 7.51 -16.98
CA ILE A 211 8.60 8.32 -16.50
C ILE A 211 7.66 8.53 -17.68
N VAL A 212 6.52 7.91 -17.64
CA VAL A 212 5.40 8.37 -18.47
C VAL A 212 4.89 9.67 -17.83
N ARG A 213 5.49 10.80 -18.20
CA ARG A 213 5.02 12.11 -17.78
C ARG A 213 3.63 12.30 -18.35
N ARG A 214 2.63 12.20 -17.49
CA ARG A 214 1.25 12.46 -17.90
C ARG A 214 1.06 13.95 -18.07
N PRO A 215 0.33 14.40 -19.11
CA PRO A 215 -0.04 15.80 -19.23
C PRO A 215 -0.85 16.24 -18.00
N ASP A 216 -0.78 17.51 -17.66
CA ASP A 216 -1.62 18.06 -16.60
C ASP A 216 -3.09 17.83 -16.91
N PRO A 217 -3.94 17.59 -15.90
CA PRO A 217 -5.36 17.35 -16.14
C PRO A 217 -6.04 18.61 -16.68
N THR A 218 -6.98 18.39 -17.59
CA THR A 218 -7.88 19.46 -18.07
C THR A 218 -8.80 19.95 -16.92
N PRO A 219 -9.40 21.15 -17.01
CA PRO A 219 -10.34 21.62 -15.99
C PRO A 219 -11.48 20.63 -15.69
N SER A 220 -12.05 19.99 -16.70
CA SER A 220 -13.10 18.98 -16.49
C SER A 220 -12.59 17.71 -15.81
N GLN A 221 -11.30 17.34 -15.99
CA GLN A 221 -10.69 16.25 -15.26
C GLN A 221 -10.36 16.63 -13.82
N THR A 222 -10.00 17.89 -13.53
CA THR A 222 -9.84 18.36 -12.15
C THR A 222 -11.15 18.32 -11.39
N ASP A 223 -12.25 18.75 -12.01
CA ASP A 223 -13.59 18.68 -11.42
C ASP A 223 -14.03 17.24 -11.16
N ALA A 224 -13.74 16.31 -12.08
CA ALA A 224 -14.04 14.89 -11.90
C ALA A 224 -13.22 14.27 -10.75
N ILE A 225 -11.95 14.67 -10.59
CA ILE A 225 -11.10 14.24 -9.48
C ILE A 225 -11.62 14.79 -8.15
N ASP A 226 -11.94 16.07 -8.10
CA ASP A 226 -12.46 16.71 -6.89
C ASP A 226 -13.79 16.07 -6.46
N ASN A 227 -14.71 15.83 -7.40
CA ASN A 227 -15.97 15.13 -7.13
C ASN A 227 -15.78 13.71 -6.64
N PHE A 228 -14.84 12.95 -7.23
CA PHE A 228 -14.53 11.60 -6.78
C PHE A 228 -14.01 11.58 -5.33
N LEU A 229 -13.09 12.48 -4.98
CA LEU A 229 -12.57 12.63 -3.62
C LEU A 229 -13.66 13.02 -2.62
N ILE A 230 -14.53 13.96 -3.00
CA ILE A 230 -15.67 14.39 -2.17
C ILE A 230 -16.65 13.23 -1.95
N ASN A 231 -16.94 12.45 -2.99
CA ASN A 231 -17.82 11.29 -2.88
C ASN A 231 -17.24 10.19 -2.01
N LEU A 232 -15.92 9.99 -2.02
CA LEU A 232 -15.23 9.11 -1.07
C LEU A 232 -15.33 9.66 0.36
N ALA A 233 -15.08 10.95 0.57
CA ALA A 233 -15.14 11.59 1.88
C ALA A 233 -16.55 11.47 2.52
N ARG A 234 -17.60 11.61 1.71
CA ARG A 234 -19.00 11.46 2.14
C ARG A 234 -19.37 10.04 2.60
N GLN A 235 -18.53 9.04 2.28
CA GLN A 235 -18.72 7.67 2.77
C GLN A 235 -18.08 7.43 4.14
N VAL A 236 -17.34 8.39 4.66
CA VAL A 236 -16.69 8.29 5.98
C VAL A 236 -17.68 8.72 7.06
N ASN A 237 -17.90 7.87 8.06
CA ASN A 237 -18.76 8.19 9.19
C ASN A 237 -17.96 8.83 10.33
N ASP A 238 -18.63 9.67 11.11
CA ASP A 238 -18.06 10.24 12.34
C ASP A 238 -17.98 9.19 13.46
N ASN A 239 -17.05 9.38 14.40
CA ASN A 239 -16.79 8.49 15.55
C ASN A 239 -16.35 7.05 15.17
N GLU A 240 -15.97 6.76 13.92
CA GLU A 240 -15.40 5.48 13.50
C GLU A 240 -13.86 5.48 13.61
N VAL A 241 -13.30 4.30 13.85
CA VAL A 241 -11.89 4.00 13.62
C VAL A 241 -11.74 3.51 12.19
N ILE A 242 -11.07 4.32 11.37
CA ILE A 242 -10.88 4.04 9.95
C ILE A 242 -9.41 3.77 9.62
N VAL A 243 -9.15 2.76 8.78
CA VAL A 243 -7.80 2.35 8.37
C VAL A 243 -7.63 2.47 6.86
N THR A 244 -6.42 2.79 6.44
CA THR A 244 -5.99 2.65 5.04
C THR A 244 -4.83 1.69 4.91
N GLY A 245 -4.81 0.94 3.80
CA GLY A 245 -3.72 0.06 3.42
C GLY A 245 -2.62 0.78 2.62
N LEU A 246 -1.80 -0.04 1.94
CA LEU A 246 -0.80 0.42 0.99
C LEU A 246 -1.44 1.08 -0.24
N ALA A 247 -0.71 1.97 -0.89
CA ALA A 247 -1.17 2.70 -2.08
C ALA A 247 -2.50 3.46 -1.88
N SER A 248 -2.72 4.04 -0.70
CA SER A 248 -3.97 4.68 -0.28
C SER A 248 -3.88 6.20 -0.17
N ALA A 249 -3.03 6.87 -0.96
CA ALA A 249 -2.90 8.33 -0.93
C ALA A 249 -4.23 9.05 -1.23
N VAL A 250 -5.05 8.52 -2.14
CA VAL A 250 -6.37 9.07 -2.47
C VAL A 250 -7.37 8.90 -1.31
N PRO A 251 -7.56 7.70 -0.73
CA PRO A 251 -8.36 7.53 0.48
C PRO A 251 -7.90 8.39 1.66
N MET A 252 -6.59 8.52 1.88
CA MET A 252 -6.03 9.36 2.94
C MET A 252 -6.49 10.82 2.83
N LEU A 253 -6.46 11.38 1.62
CA LEU A 253 -6.93 12.74 1.37
C LEU A 253 -8.45 12.88 1.54
N ALA A 254 -9.23 11.87 1.15
CA ALA A 254 -10.67 11.83 1.35
C ALA A 254 -11.05 11.74 2.84
N ILE A 255 -10.30 10.97 3.65
CA ILE A 255 -10.47 10.91 5.10
C ILE A 255 -10.18 12.27 5.74
N GLU A 256 -9.11 12.96 5.32
CA GLU A 256 -8.79 14.29 5.84
C GLU A 256 -9.89 15.31 5.47
N LEU A 257 -10.43 15.23 4.26
CA LEU A 257 -11.57 16.07 3.87
C LEU A 257 -12.79 15.80 4.78
N ALA A 258 -13.12 14.53 5.02
CA ALA A 258 -14.21 14.16 5.92
C ALA A 258 -13.97 14.66 7.35
N ARG A 259 -12.75 14.53 7.88
CA ARG A 259 -12.39 15.01 9.22
C ARG A 259 -12.58 16.51 9.38
N ARG A 260 -12.33 17.29 8.32
CA ARG A 260 -12.54 18.75 8.33
C ARG A 260 -13.96 19.19 7.98
N THR A 261 -14.84 18.27 7.60
CA THR A 261 -16.22 18.60 7.19
C THR A 261 -17.28 17.81 7.96
N SER A 262 -17.48 16.53 7.66
CA SER A 262 -18.60 15.72 8.13
C SER A 262 -18.28 14.75 9.28
N ALA A 263 -17.00 14.45 9.53
CA ALA A 263 -16.57 13.43 10.49
C ALA A 263 -15.42 13.91 11.40
N PRO A 264 -15.62 14.96 12.22
CA PRO A 264 -14.55 15.59 13.01
C PRO A 264 -14.02 14.72 14.15
N ASN A 265 -14.76 13.71 14.59
CA ASN A 265 -14.41 12.83 15.70
C ASN A 265 -13.91 11.45 15.26
N LEU A 266 -13.66 11.23 13.95
CA LEU A 266 -13.09 9.98 13.48
C LEU A 266 -11.67 9.77 14.00
N THR A 267 -11.25 8.52 14.18
CA THR A 267 -9.86 8.14 14.40
C THR A 267 -9.33 7.51 13.11
N TYR A 268 -8.28 8.09 12.55
CA TYR A 268 -7.63 7.57 11.35
C TYR A 268 -6.30 6.90 11.68
N ILE A 269 -6.09 5.67 11.21
CA ILE A 269 -4.82 4.95 11.33
C ILE A 269 -4.37 4.54 9.93
N ASN A 270 -3.17 4.93 9.53
CA ASN A 270 -2.62 4.47 8.26
C ASN A 270 -1.79 3.18 8.43
N CYS A 271 -1.45 2.52 7.32
CA CYS A 271 -0.75 1.23 7.37
C CYS A 271 0.69 1.29 7.90
N ILE A 272 1.29 2.48 8.03
CA ILE A 272 2.58 2.65 8.74
C ILE A 272 2.37 2.91 10.24
N GLY A 273 1.15 2.80 10.72
CA GLY A 273 0.81 2.89 12.13
C GLY A 273 0.73 4.31 12.70
N ALA A 274 0.70 5.36 11.88
CA ALA A 274 0.45 6.71 12.37
C ALA A 274 -1.04 6.88 12.70
N VAL A 275 -1.34 7.27 13.94
CA VAL A 275 -2.70 7.55 14.43
C VAL A 275 -2.97 9.05 14.27
N ASN A 276 -4.05 9.40 13.59
CA ASN A 276 -4.44 10.79 13.29
C ASN A 276 -3.28 11.63 12.74
N PRO A 277 -2.58 11.15 11.68
CA PRO A 277 -1.51 11.95 11.09
C PRO A 277 -2.05 13.28 10.58
N ARG A 278 -1.24 14.34 10.66
CA ARG A 278 -1.57 15.65 10.11
C ARG A 278 -1.36 15.63 8.59
N ILE A 279 -2.43 15.90 7.85
CA ILE A 279 -2.42 15.91 6.39
C ILE A 279 -2.67 17.34 5.93
N GLU A 280 -1.60 18.01 5.51
CA GLU A 280 -1.61 19.42 5.09
C GLU A 280 -1.27 19.59 3.60
N LYS A 281 -1.11 18.48 2.90
CA LYS A 281 -0.83 18.39 1.46
C LYS A 281 -1.28 17.03 0.93
N ALA A 282 -1.43 16.88 -0.38
CA ALA A 282 -1.52 15.56 -1.00
C ALA A 282 -0.14 14.89 -0.97
N PHE A 283 0.01 13.83 -0.19
CA PHE A 283 1.21 13.02 -0.17
C PHE A 283 1.23 12.08 -1.39
N PRO A 284 2.39 11.83 -2.01
CA PRO A 284 2.51 10.92 -3.16
C PRO A 284 2.13 9.48 -2.81
N THR A 285 2.34 9.07 -1.57
CA THR A 285 1.99 7.76 -1.04
C THR A 285 1.47 7.85 0.40
N SER A 286 0.67 6.88 0.82
CA SER A 286 0.19 6.75 2.20
C SER A 286 1.25 6.18 3.17
N VAL A 287 2.44 5.85 2.67
CA VAL A 287 3.54 5.26 3.46
C VAL A 287 4.73 6.21 3.64
N GLU A 288 4.50 7.51 3.57
CA GLU A 288 5.54 8.50 3.88
C GLU A 288 5.88 8.48 5.37
N ALA A 289 7.17 8.27 5.70
CA ALA A 289 7.63 8.23 7.09
C ALA A 289 7.35 9.55 7.85
N GLU A 290 7.31 10.69 7.13
CA GLU A 290 6.92 12.00 7.66
C GLU A 290 5.58 11.97 8.41
N LEU A 291 4.64 11.11 8.01
CA LEU A 291 3.33 10.98 8.67
C LEU A 291 3.43 10.49 10.12
N ARG A 292 4.48 9.74 10.48
CA ARG A 292 4.75 9.32 11.87
C ARG A 292 5.32 10.46 12.74
N ASN A 293 5.94 11.47 12.14
CA ASN A 293 6.48 12.62 12.89
C ASN A 293 5.40 13.57 13.43
N HIS A 294 4.24 13.59 12.75
CA HIS A 294 3.16 14.54 13.06
C HIS A 294 1.82 13.79 13.19
N CYS A 295 1.72 12.96 14.22
CA CYS A 295 0.53 12.17 14.55
C CYS A 295 0.27 12.19 16.06
N ASP A 296 -0.90 11.74 16.49
CA ASP A 296 -1.28 11.68 17.90
C ASP A 296 -0.62 10.51 18.65
N GLY A 297 -0.16 9.50 17.92
CA GLY A 297 0.51 8.31 18.44
C GLY A 297 0.83 7.31 17.34
N THR A 298 1.47 6.22 17.69
CA THR A 298 1.84 5.17 16.77
C THR A 298 1.39 3.79 17.26
N ILE A 299 1.07 2.92 16.31
CA ILE A 299 0.80 1.49 16.53
C ILE A 299 1.67 0.68 15.56
N GLU A 300 2.25 -0.40 16.01
CA GLU A 300 3.05 -1.24 15.12
C GLU A 300 2.18 -2.11 14.20
N LEU A 301 2.72 -2.48 13.04
CA LEU A 301 1.94 -3.19 12.02
C LEU A 301 1.30 -4.49 12.52
N PRO A 302 1.99 -5.36 13.30
CA PRO A 302 1.36 -6.55 13.87
C PRO A 302 0.19 -6.25 14.80
N ASP A 303 0.33 -5.18 15.61
CA ASP A 303 -0.70 -4.78 16.59
C ASP A 303 -1.89 -4.11 15.91
N LEU A 304 -1.69 -3.44 14.77
CA LEU A 304 -2.77 -2.90 13.95
C LEU A 304 -3.68 -4.02 13.39
N PHE A 305 -3.08 -5.12 12.92
CA PHE A 305 -3.86 -6.28 12.49
C PHE A 305 -4.59 -6.95 13.67
N ASP A 306 -3.94 -7.06 14.84
CA ASP A 306 -4.57 -7.60 16.04
C ASP A 306 -5.74 -6.70 16.49
N LEU A 307 -5.55 -5.37 16.48
CA LEU A 307 -6.62 -4.41 16.76
C LEU A 307 -7.82 -4.61 15.84
N ALA A 308 -7.59 -4.80 14.53
CA ALA A 308 -8.66 -5.05 13.56
C ALA A 308 -9.37 -6.39 13.84
N ARG A 309 -8.61 -7.46 14.07
CA ARG A 309 -9.14 -8.79 14.41
C ARG A 309 -10.02 -8.75 15.67
N ASP A 310 -9.63 -7.96 16.65
CA ASP A 310 -10.32 -7.83 17.93
C ASP A 310 -11.50 -6.82 17.88
N GLY A 311 -11.83 -6.33 16.67
CA GLY A 311 -12.98 -5.44 16.43
C GLY A 311 -12.75 -3.98 16.76
N GLY A 312 -11.50 -3.56 16.95
CA GLY A 312 -11.12 -2.16 17.23
C GLY A 312 -11.01 -1.27 16.00
N VAL A 313 -11.33 -1.79 14.81
CA VAL A 313 -11.37 -1.03 13.56
C VAL A 313 -12.74 -1.20 12.90
N ASP A 314 -13.41 -0.10 12.60
CA ASP A 314 -14.75 -0.09 12.03
C ASP A 314 -14.73 -0.18 10.51
N THR A 315 -13.92 0.66 9.87
CA THR A 315 -13.96 0.91 8.43
C THR A 315 -12.56 0.82 7.82
N MET A 316 -12.47 0.28 6.60
CA MET A 316 -11.24 0.31 5.81
C MET A 316 -11.53 0.61 4.34
N PHE A 317 -10.64 1.39 3.72
CA PHE A 317 -10.59 1.58 2.27
C PHE A 317 -9.80 0.47 1.58
N PHE A 318 -10.36 -0.03 0.48
CA PHE A 318 -9.74 -1.01 -0.40
C PHE A 318 -9.61 -0.46 -1.82
N GLY A 319 -8.52 -0.82 -2.50
CA GLY A 319 -8.40 -0.71 -3.94
C GLY A 319 -8.79 -2.03 -4.62
N ALA A 320 -9.03 -1.99 -5.93
CA ALA A 320 -9.31 -3.19 -6.73
C ALA A 320 -8.64 -3.10 -8.11
N GLY A 321 -7.96 -4.16 -8.52
CA GLY A 321 -7.56 -4.35 -9.92
C GLY A 321 -8.75 -4.85 -10.76
N GLN A 322 -9.51 -5.80 -10.21
CA GLN A 322 -10.84 -6.19 -10.69
C GLN A 322 -11.78 -6.34 -9.49
N ILE A 323 -13.07 -6.09 -9.71
CA ILE A 323 -14.16 -6.36 -8.78
C ILE A 323 -15.33 -6.96 -9.55
N ASP A 324 -16.00 -7.97 -8.99
CA ASP A 324 -17.20 -8.55 -9.58
C ASP A 324 -18.47 -8.13 -8.85
N GLY A 325 -19.63 -8.50 -9.43
CA GLY A 325 -20.94 -8.18 -8.89
C GLY A 325 -21.19 -8.72 -7.48
N GLN A 326 -20.47 -9.74 -7.06
CA GLN A 326 -20.57 -10.33 -5.71
C GLN A 326 -19.63 -9.63 -4.71
N GLY A 327 -18.89 -8.61 -5.13
CA GLY A 327 -17.96 -7.86 -4.29
C GLY A 327 -16.63 -8.58 -4.04
N ASN A 328 -16.29 -9.60 -4.81
CA ASN A 328 -14.95 -10.18 -4.76
C ASN A 328 -13.95 -9.20 -5.38
N ILE A 329 -12.78 -9.07 -4.79
CA ILE A 329 -11.69 -8.21 -5.25
C ILE A 329 -10.52 -9.05 -5.72
N ASN A 330 -9.91 -8.66 -6.85
CA ASN A 330 -8.68 -9.22 -7.36
C ASN A 330 -7.55 -8.18 -7.33
N LEU A 331 -6.47 -8.54 -6.64
CA LEU A 331 -5.20 -7.81 -6.56
C LEU A 331 -4.00 -8.70 -6.94
N SER A 332 -4.26 -9.93 -7.40
CA SER A 332 -3.23 -10.95 -7.59
C SER A 332 -2.80 -11.10 -9.05
N ARG A 333 -3.73 -11.33 -9.97
CA ARG A 333 -3.42 -11.59 -11.39
C ARG A 333 -4.63 -11.40 -12.30
N ILE A 334 -4.37 -11.14 -13.58
CA ILE A 334 -5.35 -11.21 -14.66
C ILE A 334 -4.98 -12.41 -15.53
N GLY A 335 -5.98 -13.18 -15.95
CA GLY A 335 -5.80 -14.40 -16.72
C GLY A 335 -5.56 -15.67 -15.87
N PRO A 336 -5.27 -16.81 -16.51
CA PRO A 336 -5.11 -18.11 -15.86
C PRO A 336 -3.98 -18.14 -14.85
N GLU A 337 -4.11 -18.94 -13.79
CA GLU A 337 -3.09 -19.07 -12.75
C GLU A 337 -1.76 -19.62 -13.29
N SER A 338 -1.84 -20.59 -14.17
CA SER A 338 -0.66 -21.25 -14.78
C SER A 338 0.15 -20.33 -15.70
N ASN A 339 -0.51 -19.33 -16.31
CA ASN A 339 0.13 -18.36 -17.20
C ASN A 339 -0.65 -17.04 -17.19
N PRO A 340 -0.49 -16.21 -16.15
CA PRO A 340 -1.20 -14.95 -16.04
C PRO A 340 -0.74 -13.95 -17.10
N GLU A 341 -1.71 -13.28 -17.73
CA GLU A 341 -1.47 -12.20 -18.68
C GLU A 341 -0.84 -10.99 -17.98
N VAL A 342 -1.30 -10.72 -16.73
CA VAL A 342 -0.78 -9.65 -15.89
C VAL A 342 -0.67 -10.13 -14.44
N ARG A 343 0.50 -9.96 -13.84
CA ARG A 343 0.65 -10.02 -12.39
C ARG A 343 0.32 -8.65 -11.80
N LEU A 344 -0.56 -8.63 -10.79
CA LEU A 344 -0.88 -7.45 -10.01
C LEU A 344 0.06 -7.35 -8.79
N ALA A 345 -0.09 -6.28 -8.01
CA ALA A 345 0.84 -5.99 -6.93
C ALA A 345 0.82 -6.99 -5.76
N GLY A 346 -0.25 -7.76 -5.62
CA GLY A 346 -0.45 -8.71 -4.53
C GLY A 346 -1.49 -8.28 -3.50
N PRO A 347 -1.84 -9.17 -2.58
CA PRO A 347 -2.93 -8.98 -1.62
C PRO A 347 -2.65 -7.91 -0.56
N ALA A 348 -1.39 -7.61 -0.24
CA ALA A 348 -1.02 -6.91 0.99
C ALA A 348 -1.71 -7.56 2.21
N GLY A 349 -2.48 -6.82 3.01
CA GLY A 349 -3.31 -7.32 4.10
C GLY A 349 -4.80 -7.36 3.79
N SER A 350 -5.19 -7.26 2.50
CA SER A 350 -6.62 -7.15 2.13
C SER A 350 -7.48 -8.36 2.54
N PRO A 351 -7.04 -9.62 2.38
CA PRO A 351 -7.85 -10.77 2.79
C PRO A 351 -8.16 -10.79 4.28
N SER A 352 -7.13 -10.66 5.11
CA SER A 352 -7.28 -10.66 6.58
C SER A 352 -8.08 -9.46 7.06
N MET A 353 -7.72 -8.25 6.64
CA MET A 353 -8.41 -7.03 7.07
C MET A 353 -9.89 -7.08 6.70
N ARG A 354 -10.23 -7.51 5.48
CA ARG A 354 -11.64 -7.62 5.08
C ARG A 354 -12.44 -8.61 5.92
N SER A 355 -11.78 -9.62 6.46
CA SER A 355 -12.41 -10.62 7.33
C SER A 355 -12.72 -10.10 8.74
N TYR A 356 -12.24 -8.92 9.10
CA TYR A 356 -12.40 -8.32 10.43
C TYR A 356 -13.21 -7.02 10.42
N ILE A 357 -13.24 -6.30 9.30
CA ILE A 357 -13.83 -4.97 9.18
C ILE A 357 -15.33 -5.04 8.99
N ARG A 358 -16.09 -4.21 9.73
CA ARG A 358 -17.54 -4.13 9.58
C ARG A 358 -17.96 -3.38 8.33
N ARG A 359 -17.25 -2.30 7.99
CA ARG A 359 -17.59 -1.41 6.90
C ARG A 359 -16.46 -1.32 5.87
N VAL A 360 -16.77 -1.71 4.64
CA VAL A 360 -15.80 -1.83 3.53
C VAL A 360 -16.06 -0.73 2.51
N LEU A 361 -15.09 0.14 2.30
CA LEU A 361 -15.14 1.18 1.27
C LEU A 361 -14.17 0.82 0.15
N ILE A 362 -14.67 0.73 -1.08
CA ILE A 362 -13.86 0.37 -2.25
C ILE A 362 -13.77 1.58 -3.17
N ALA A 363 -12.55 2.01 -3.49
CA ALA A 363 -12.27 3.14 -4.34
C ALA A 363 -11.78 2.70 -5.72
N VAL A 364 -12.57 2.94 -6.77
CA VAL A 364 -12.21 2.68 -8.16
C VAL A 364 -12.38 3.97 -8.97
N PRO A 365 -11.32 4.74 -9.19
CA PRO A 365 -11.40 6.09 -9.76
C PRO A 365 -11.84 6.12 -11.23
N ARG A 366 -11.85 5.00 -11.91
CA ARG A 366 -12.32 4.87 -13.28
C ARG A 366 -13.05 3.55 -13.48
N GLN A 367 -14.37 3.64 -13.69
CA GLN A 367 -15.22 2.48 -13.97
C GLN A 367 -15.08 2.03 -15.42
N LEU A 368 -14.62 0.81 -15.62
CA LEU A 368 -14.46 0.17 -16.93
C LEU A 368 -14.82 -1.32 -16.83
N ARG A 369 -15.29 -1.91 -17.93
CA ARG A 369 -15.57 -3.35 -17.99
C ARG A 369 -14.38 -4.25 -17.65
N ARG A 370 -13.15 -3.76 -17.79
CA ARG A 370 -11.93 -4.52 -17.46
C ARG A 370 -11.64 -4.56 -15.95
N ASN A 371 -12.23 -3.66 -15.15
CA ASN A 371 -12.07 -3.63 -13.69
C ASN A 371 -13.36 -3.91 -12.93
N LEU A 372 -14.54 -3.60 -13.48
CA LEU A 372 -15.83 -4.10 -13.02
C LEU A 372 -16.23 -5.28 -13.90
N VAL A 373 -15.84 -6.49 -13.53
CA VAL A 373 -15.92 -7.71 -14.36
C VAL A 373 -17.08 -8.61 -13.95
N GLY A 374 -17.53 -9.49 -14.86
CA GLY A 374 -18.57 -10.49 -14.55
C GLY A 374 -18.13 -11.44 -13.44
N GLN A 375 -16.86 -11.84 -13.47
CA GLN A 375 -16.20 -12.65 -12.46
C GLN A 375 -14.72 -12.27 -12.41
N VAL A 376 -14.15 -12.16 -11.21
CA VAL A 376 -12.71 -11.87 -11.04
C VAL A 376 -11.86 -13.07 -11.47
N ASP A 377 -10.71 -12.81 -12.10
CA ASP A 377 -9.78 -13.86 -12.54
C ASP A 377 -9.06 -14.54 -11.36
N ALA A 378 -8.91 -13.83 -10.26
CA ALA A 378 -8.44 -14.37 -9.01
C ALA A 378 -9.20 -13.71 -7.84
N LYS A 379 -9.60 -14.52 -6.89
CA LYS A 379 -10.29 -14.03 -5.69
C LYS A 379 -9.24 -13.74 -4.61
N THR A 380 -8.74 -12.50 -4.57
CA THR A 380 -7.77 -12.07 -3.55
C THR A 380 -8.47 -11.85 -2.21
N SER A 381 -9.59 -11.12 -2.19
CA SER A 381 -10.44 -10.99 -1.01
C SER A 381 -11.92 -11.06 -1.39
N ALA A 382 -12.75 -11.53 -0.45
CA ALA A 382 -14.18 -11.72 -0.64
C ALA A 382 -14.96 -11.08 0.51
N PRO A 383 -16.24 -10.76 0.32
CA PRO A 383 -17.10 -10.37 1.42
C PRO A 383 -17.10 -11.42 2.55
N ALA A 384 -17.05 -10.95 3.78
CA ALA A 384 -17.10 -11.75 5.00
C ALA A 384 -18.42 -11.50 5.74
N SER A 385 -18.79 -12.43 6.62
CA SER A 385 -20.05 -12.33 7.40
C SER A 385 -20.08 -11.13 8.35
N CYS A 386 -18.91 -10.60 8.73
CA CYS A 386 -18.79 -9.41 9.56
C CYS A 386 -18.98 -8.10 8.77
N ASN A 387 -18.95 -8.13 7.43
CA ASN A 387 -19.11 -6.92 6.64
C ASN A 387 -20.61 -6.52 6.62
N GLU A 388 -20.96 -5.56 7.46
CA GLU A 388 -22.33 -5.02 7.56
C GLU A 388 -22.67 -4.14 6.35
N GLU A 389 -21.68 -3.40 5.84
CA GLU A 389 -21.82 -2.55 4.68
C GLU A 389 -20.60 -2.65 3.77
N THR A 390 -20.83 -2.72 2.46
CA THR A 390 -19.80 -2.57 1.42
C THR A 390 -20.24 -1.56 0.40
N VAL A 391 -19.47 -0.48 0.27
CA VAL A 391 -19.72 0.61 -0.68
C VAL A 391 -18.58 0.67 -1.70
N LEU A 392 -18.92 0.71 -2.98
CA LEU A 392 -17.99 0.95 -4.08
C LEU A 392 -18.25 2.34 -4.65
N VAL A 393 -17.23 3.20 -4.63
CA VAL A 393 -17.28 4.53 -5.24
C VAL A 393 -16.46 4.52 -6.53
N THR A 394 -17.10 4.97 -7.62
CA THR A 394 -16.47 5.09 -8.94
C THR A 394 -16.61 6.50 -9.48
N ASP A 395 -16.09 6.77 -10.69
CA ASP A 395 -16.32 8.01 -11.43
C ASP A 395 -17.70 8.09 -12.10
N ALA A 396 -18.55 7.08 -11.92
CA ALA A 396 -19.89 7.03 -12.54
C ALA A 396 -21.01 6.89 -11.52
N ALA A 397 -20.79 6.20 -10.40
CA ALA A 397 -21.82 5.87 -9.43
C ALA A 397 -21.25 5.55 -8.05
N ILE A 398 -22.12 5.60 -7.05
CA ILE A 398 -21.91 5.00 -5.73
C ILE A 398 -22.76 3.74 -5.66
N TRP A 399 -22.11 2.61 -5.40
CA TRP A 399 -22.72 1.29 -5.39
C TRP A 399 -22.77 0.73 -3.98
N HIS A 400 -23.84 0.02 -3.65
CA HIS A 400 -23.97 -0.72 -2.42
C HIS A 400 -24.08 -2.22 -2.70
N LEU A 401 -23.29 -3.02 -2.00
CA LEU A 401 -23.41 -4.48 -2.09
C LEU A 401 -24.66 -4.93 -1.32
N LYS A 402 -25.56 -5.59 -2.04
CA LYS A 402 -26.79 -6.18 -1.50
C LYS A 402 -26.74 -7.70 -1.61
N ALA A 403 -27.74 -8.38 -1.12
CA ALA A 403 -27.82 -9.86 -1.15
C ALA A 403 -27.69 -10.47 -2.57
N ASN A 404 -28.10 -9.73 -3.60
CA ASN A 404 -28.05 -10.17 -5.00
C ASN A 404 -26.87 -9.58 -5.81
N GLY A 405 -25.96 -8.88 -5.16
CA GLY A 405 -24.82 -8.21 -5.80
C GLY A 405 -24.87 -6.70 -5.66
N PHE A 406 -23.95 -6.02 -6.35
CA PHE A 406 -23.91 -4.56 -6.35
C PHE A 406 -25.12 -3.93 -7.04
N GLU A 407 -25.70 -2.94 -6.39
CA GLU A 407 -26.78 -2.09 -6.92
C GLU A 407 -26.36 -0.62 -6.80
N PRO A 408 -26.62 0.24 -7.82
CA PRO A 408 -26.31 1.66 -7.73
C PRO A 408 -27.26 2.34 -6.74
N GLY A 409 -26.70 2.95 -5.69
CA GLY A 409 -27.43 3.79 -4.76
C GLY A 409 -27.65 5.19 -5.33
N SER A 410 -26.63 5.72 -6.02
CA SER A 410 -26.73 6.97 -6.78
C SER A 410 -25.85 6.95 -8.01
N MET A 411 -26.27 7.63 -9.08
CA MET A 411 -25.46 7.89 -10.28
C MET A 411 -25.02 9.35 -10.31
N HIS A 412 -23.82 9.59 -10.82
CA HIS A 412 -23.33 10.95 -10.96
C HIS A 412 -24.11 11.69 -12.07
N GLU A 413 -24.22 13.00 -11.92
CA GLU A 413 -24.94 13.83 -12.89
C GLU A 413 -24.41 13.59 -14.32
N GLY A 414 -25.30 13.40 -15.27
CA GLY A 414 -24.98 13.16 -16.69
C GLY A 414 -24.64 11.71 -17.04
N ILE A 415 -24.61 10.78 -16.09
CA ILE A 415 -24.45 9.34 -16.35
C ILE A 415 -25.83 8.73 -16.58
N SER A 416 -26.03 8.07 -17.71
CA SER A 416 -27.23 7.27 -17.99
C SER A 416 -27.08 5.83 -17.51
N VAL A 417 -28.20 5.09 -17.42
CA VAL A 417 -28.18 3.65 -17.09
C VAL A 417 -27.45 2.87 -18.18
N GLU A 418 -27.58 3.29 -19.43
CA GLU A 418 -26.90 2.70 -20.58
C GLU A 418 -25.39 2.91 -20.50
N ASP A 419 -24.92 4.12 -20.12
CA ASP A 419 -23.49 4.40 -19.89
C ASP A 419 -22.95 3.54 -18.76
N LEU A 420 -23.69 3.48 -17.63
CA LEU A 420 -23.31 2.68 -16.48
C LEU A 420 -23.18 1.20 -16.87
N SER A 421 -24.15 0.66 -17.61
CA SER A 421 -24.18 -0.71 -18.11
C SER A 421 -23.02 -1.00 -19.08
N SER A 422 -22.71 -0.04 -19.95
CA SER A 422 -21.60 -0.18 -20.91
C SER A 422 -20.23 -0.29 -20.25
N ARG A 423 -20.06 0.31 -19.06
CA ARG A 423 -18.82 0.32 -18.27
C ARG A 423 -18.76 -0.81 -17.23
N THR A 424 -19.84 -1.61 -17.08
CA THR A 424 -19.94 -2.66 -16.06
C THR A 424 -19.96 -4.04 -16.70
N GLY A 425 -19.19 -4.98 -16.17
CA GLY A 425 -19.09 -6.34 -16.69
C GLY A 425 -20.03 -7.34 -16.02
N PHE A 426 -20.67 -6.96 -14.92
CA PHE A 426 -21.66 -7.78 -14.21
C PHE A 426 -23.07 -7.21 -14.39
N ASP A 427 -24.07 -8.06 -14.25
CA ASP A 427 -25.48 -7.65 -14.25
C ASP A 427 -25.85 -6.98 -12.93
N PHE A 428 -26.63 -5.94 -12.99
CA PHE A 428 -27.12 -5.21 -11.81
C PHE A 428 -28.57 -4.75 -11.97
N ARG A 429 -29.24 -4.61 -10.85
CA ARG A 429 -30.57 -4.00 -10.83
C ARG A 429 -30.44 -2.50 -10.67
N CYS A 430 -31.18 -1.75 -11.45
CA CYS A 430 -31.20 -0.30 -11.41
C CYS A 430 -32.66 0.17 -11.30
N ASN A 431 -33.14 0.36 -10.09
CA ASN A 431 -34.48 0.85 -9.82
C ASN A 431 -34.42 2.35 -9.47
N PHE A 432 -34.33 3.22 -10.49
CA PHE A 432 -34.33 4.68 -10.33
C PHE A 432 -33.33 5.19 -9.27
N PRO A 433 -32.03 5.03 -9.47
CA PRO A 433 -31.05 5.50 -8.51
C PRO A 433 -31.13 7.02 -8.36
N ALA A 434 -30.85 7.50 -7.15
CA ALA A 434 -30.76 8.94 -6.92
C ALA A 434 -29.62 9.54 -7.76
N VAL A 435 -29.74 10.82 -8.11
CA VAL A 435 -28.58 11.57 -8.62
C VAL A 435 -27.68 11.91 -7.45
N THR A 436 -26.39 11.63 -7.58
CA THR A 436 -25.40 11.97 -6.56
C THR A 436 -25.40 13.48 -6.32
N ALA A 437 -25.51 13.90 -5.06
CA ALA A 437 -25.52 15.31 -4.71
C ALA A 437 -24.24 16.02 -5.21
N PRO A 438 -24.34 17.21 -5.82
CA PRO A 438 -23.19 17.95 -6.29
C PRO A 438 -22.25 18.33 -5.12
N ALA A 439 -20.99 18.59 -5.43
CA ALA A 439 -20.03 19.11 -4.45
C ALA A 439 -20.52 20.45 -3.88
N THR A 440 -20.43 20.61 -2.58
CA THR A 440 -20.74 21.88 -1.91
C THR A 440 -19.53 22.81 -1.94
N GLU A 441 -19.79 24.11 -1.84
CA GLU A 441 -18.71 25.10 -1.75
C GLU A 441 -17.80 24.88 -0.52
N LEU A 442 -18.36 24.38 0.58
CA LEU A 442 -17.57 24.03 1.77
C LEU A 442 -16.58 22.91 1.49
N GLU A 443 -17.03 21.81 0.87
CA GLU A 443 -16.18 20.66 0.52
C GLU A 443 -15.06 21.07 -0.44
N LEU A 444 -15.39 21.82 -1.49
CA LEU A 444 -14.42 22.31 -2.47
C LEU A 444 -13.38 23.25 -1.84
N ARG A 445 -13.80 24.20 -1.01
CA ARG A 445 -12.86 25.09 -0.29
C ARG A 445 -11.98 24.33 0.67
N THR A 446 -12.55 23.38 1.41
CA THR A 446 -11.80 22.56 2.35
C THR A 446 -10.77 21.70 1.62
N LEU A 447 -11.14 21.03 0.52
CA LEU A 447 -10.23 20.24 -0.29
C LEU A 447 -9.08 21.07 -0.84
N ARG A 448 -9.35 22.29 -1.33
CA ARG A 448 -8.31 23.22 -1.80
C ARG A 448 -7.42 23.73 -0.65
N SER A 449 -7.95 23.87 0.55
CA SER A 449 -7.16 24.29 1.73
C SER A 449 -6.23 23.19 2.24
N ILE A 450 -6.62 21.92 2.11
CA ILE A 450 -5.77 20.77 2.43
C ILE A 450 -4.62 20.64 1.41
N ASP A 451 -4.92 20.82 0.14
CA ASP A 451 -3.98 20.61 -0.97
C ASP A 451 -3.96 21.84 -1.91
N PRO A 452 -3.39 22.97 -1.44
CA PRO A 452 -3.38 24.23 -2.22
C PRO A 452 -2.53 24.13 -3.50
N ALA A 453 -1.52 23.25 -3.51
CA ALA A 453 -0.65 23.03 -4.67
C ALA A 453 -1.28 22.11 -5.74
N GLY A 454 -2.45 21.52 -5.48
CA GLY A 454 -3.12 20.60 -6.42
C GLY A 454 -2.37 19.29 -6.64
N GLY A 455 -1.57 18.85 -5.65
CA GLY A 455 -0.83 17.58 -5.70
C GLY A 455 -1.74 16.38 -5.92
N ARG A 456 -3.01 16.45 -5.46
CA ARG A 456 -4.03 15.42 -5.64
C ARG A 456 -4.24 15.00 -7.09
N TYR A 457 -4.06 15.91 -8.04
CA TYR A 457 -4.24 15.59 -9.46
C TYR A 457 -3.18 14.64 -10.02
N LYS A 458 -2.06 14.47 -9.31
CA LYS A 458 -0.98 13.52 -9.64
C LYS A 458 -1.21 12.13 -9.05
N LEU A 459 -2.10 11.99 -8.04
CA LEU A 459 -2.32 10.73 -7.34
C LEU A 459 -3.02 9.66 -8.18
N PHE A 460 -3.71 10.05 -9.24
CA PHE A 460 -4.51 9.14 -10.03
C PHE A 460 -3.70 8.53 -11.17
N SER A 461 -3.41 7.26 -11.08
CA SER A 461 -2.84 6.48 -12.18
C SER A 461 -3.83 6.31 -13.34
N GLU A 462 -5.11 6.11 -13.02
CA GLU A 462 -6.23 6.22 -13.95
C GLU A 462 -7.14 7.36 -13.47
N ARG A 463 -7.25 8.43 -14.27
CA ARG A 463 -8.06 9.60 -13.89
C ARG A 463 -9.53 9.30 -14.07
N PRO A 464 -10.41 9.78 -13.15
CA PRO A 464 -11.84 9.81 -13.36
C PRO A 464 -12.20 10.44 -14.71
N GLN A 465 -13.25 9.93 -15.35
CA GLN A 465 -13.70 10.53 -16.61
C GLN A 465 -14.46 11.83 -16.33
N PRO A 466 -14.24 12.89 -17.14
CA PRO A 466 -15.08 14.07 -17.11
C PRO A 466 -16.51 13.66 -17.46
N ILE A 467 -17.47 14.23 -16.74
CA ILE A 467 -18.86 14.12 -17.12
C ILE A 467 -19.07 15.08 -18.31
N GLU A 468 -19.23 14.53 -19.51
CA GLU A 468 -19.71 15.33 -20.62
C GLU A 468 -21.18 15.69 -20.31
N ARG A 469 -21.45 16.95 -19.99
CA ARG A 469 -22.84 17.44 -19.93
C ARG A 469 -23.46 17.18 -21.29
N LEU A 470 -24.40 16.26 -21.35
CA LEU A 470 -25.26 16.12 -22.50
C LEU A 470 -25.79 17.53 -22.79
N LYS A 471 -25.42 18.09 -23.93
CA LYS A 471 -26.02 19.34 -24.39
C LYS A 471 -27.51 19.07 -24.46
N THR A 472 -28.26 19.66 -23.55
CA THR A 472 -29.73 19.71 -23.62
C THR A 472 -30.13 20.49 -24.88
N THR A 473 -30.17 19.80 -26.00
CA THR A 473 -30.78 20.26 -27.23
C THR A 473 -31.44 19.07 -27.88
N GLU A 474 -32.61 18.77 -27.34
CA GLU A 474 -33.78 18.40 -28.18
C GLU A 474 -34.97 18.34 -27.23
N LYS A 475 -35.79 19.40 -27.31
CA LYS A 475 -37.15 19.36 -26.83
C LYS A 475 -37.83 18.22 -27.56
N VAL A 476 -38.13 17.11 -26.87
CA VAL A 476 -39.09 16.14 -27.37
C VAL A 476 -40.44 16.83 -27.35
N THR A 477 -40.89 17.32 -28.51
CA THR A 477 -42.28 17.70 -28.75
C THR A 477 -43.08 16.42 -28.85
N TYR A 478 -43.88 16.16 -27.84
CA TYR A 478 -44.98 15.21 -27.95
C TYR A 478 -46.04 15.86 -28.85
N GLU A 479 -46.12 15.38 -30.09
CA GLU A 479 -47.34 15.56 -30.88
C GLU A 479 -48.37 14.54 -30.44
N GLY A 480 -49.63 15.01 -30.29
CA GLY A 480 -50.79 14.45 -29.65
C GLY A 480 -51.40 13.14 -30.17
#